data_83fcc72208a48421eba0feb36a855c3e
#
_entry.id   83fcc72208a48421eba0feb36a855c3e
#
_cell.length_a   1.000
_cell.length_b   1.000
_cell.length_c   1.000
_cell.angle_alpha   90.00
_cell.angle_beta   90.00
_cell.angle_gamma   90.00
#
_symmetry.space_group_name_H-M   'P 1'
#
loop_
_entity.id
_entity.type
_entity.pdbx_description
1 polymer ?
#
loop_
_entity_poly.entity_id
_entity_poly.type
_entity_poly.pdbx_seq_one_letter_code
_entity_poly.pdbx_strand_id
1 'polypeptide(L)'
;HHVLDTYRKKIFENNQISFQIGNLKINPLSKIIDENAELDLATIDLNGEDINQVSDGGEIASCFYRPVTWPPQNIKQGDFVAFGGFPGRWREQPSTSEIIFDSFSSGACVVASVREDVITCQFEREFWVSSYNLRPGDDLREIGGLSGAPVFILRKLHYELIGIVYEFSSFDLMFIRPVKYINPDGTIIRDI
;
A
#
# COMPACT_ATOMS: atom_id res chain seq x y z
N HIS A 1 -7.63 7.13 0.16
CA HIS A 1 -8.86 7.89 -0.20
C HIS A 1 -8.91 8.25 -1.68
N HIS A 2 -7.86 8.85 -2.26
CA HIS A 2 -7.84 9.30 -3.67
C HIS A 2 -8.15 8.18 -4.69
N VAL A 3 -7.84 6.93 -4.40
CA VAL A 3 -8.20 5.77 -5.24
C VAL A 3 -9.72 5.60 -5.31
N LEU A 4 -10.41 5.74 -4.17
CA LEU A 4 -11.87 5.66 -4.10
C LEU A 4 -12.54 6.84 -4.80
N ASP A 5 -11.96 8.03 -4.72
CA ASP A 5 -12.47 9.20 -5.44
C ASP A 5 -12.35 9.04 -6.96
N THR A 6 -11.23 8.49 -7.41
CA THR A 6 -11.05 8.14 -8.82
C THR A 6 -12.10 7.13 -9.27
N TYR A 7 -12.36 6.10 -8.45
CA TYR A 7 -13.39 5.10 -8.72
C TYR A 7 -14.79 5.73 -8.80
N ARG A 8 -15.16 6.59 -7.83
CA ARG A 8 -16.45 7.32 -7.83
C ARG A 8 -16.63 8.15 -9.10
N LYS A 9 -15.61 8.94 -9.48
CA LYS A 9 -15.64 9.77 -10.69
C LYS A 9 -15.86 8.92 -11.93
N LYS A 10 -15.16 7.80 -12.06
CA LYS A 10 -15.27 6.91 -13.21
C LYS A 10 -16.64 6.23 -13.31
N ILE A 11 -17.23 5.81 -12.19
CA ILE A 11 -18.61 5.29 -12.17
C ILE A 11 -19.61 6.39 -12.61
N PHE A 12 -19.45 7.60 -12.09
CA PHE A 12 -20.31 8.72 -12.45
C PHE A 12 -20.26 9.05 -13.96
N GLU A 13 -19.11 8.90 -14.58
CA GLU A 13 -18.91 9.04 -16.01
C GLU A 13 -19.46 7.87 -16.84
N ASN A 14 -20.19 6.93 -16.23
CA ASN A 14 -20.69 5.69 -16.85
C ASN A 14 -19.59 4.80 -17.45
N ASN A 15 -18.38 4.89 -16.96
CA ASN A 15 -17.32 3.98 -17.36
C ASN A 15 -17.51 2.61 -16.69
N GLN A 16 -17.41 1.55 -17.46
CA GLN A 16 -17.34 0.20 -16.92
C GLN A 16 -15.95 -0.01 -16.30
N ILE A 17 -15.88 0.17 -14.98
CA ILE A 17 -14.67 -0.11 -14.21
C ILE A 17 -14.95 -1.16 -13.16
N SER A 18 -13.93 -1.94 -12.84
CA SER A 18 -13.97 -2.90 -11.72
C SER A 18 -12.92 -2.51 -10.69
N PHE A 19 -13.24 -2.71 -9.43
CA PHE A 19 -12.28 -2.69 -8.34
C PHE A 19 -11.95 -4.12 -7.96
N GLN A 20 -10.66 -4.43 -7.87
CA GLN A 20 -10.23 -5.80 -7.67
C GLN A 20 -9.13 -5.87 -6.62
N ILE A 21 -9.22 -6.87 -5.74
CA ILE A 21 -8.19 -7.23 -4.76
C ILE A 21 -7.83 -8.69 -5.02
N GLY A 22 -6.63 -8.97 -5.52
CA GLY A 22 -6.31 -10.29 -6.01
C GLY A 22 -7.32 -10.72 -7.08
N ASN A 23 -7.98 -11.85 -6.89
CA ASN A 23 -9.05 -12.33 -7.79
C ASN A 23 -10.46 -11.87 -7.40
N LEU A 24 -10.62 -11.21 -6.25
CA LEU A 24 -11.89 -10.72 -5.76
C LEU A 24 -12.30 -9.42 -6.45
N LYS A 25 -13.41 -9.42 -7.18
CA LYS A 25 -14.05 -8.21 -7.71
C LYS A 25 -15.12 -7.74 -6.74
N ILE A 26 -15.01 -6.49 -6.30
CA ILE A 26 -15.95 -5.89 -5.34
C ILE A 26 -16.41 -4.50 -5.79
N ASN A 27 -17.52 -4.05 -5.23
CA ASN A 27 -17.84 -2.64 -5.16
C ASN A 27 -17.22 -2.08 -3.85
N PRO A 28 -16.11 -1.35 -3.90
CA PRO A 28 -15.45 -0.87 -2.69
C PRO A 28 -16.33 0.08 -1.90
N LEU A 29 -17.22 0.84 -2.56
CA LEU A 29 -18.09 1.83 -1.90
C LEU A 29 -19.10 1.20 -0.94
N SER A 30 -19.50 -0.05 -1.18
CA SER A 30 -20.41 -0.77 -0.28
C SER A 30 -19.69 -1.41 0.92
N LYS A 31 -18.37 -1.34 0.95
CA LYS A 31 -17.52 -1.98 1.96
C LYS A 31 -16.69 -0.97 2.76
N ILE A 32 -16.89 0.32 2.53
CA ILE A 32 -16.18 1.37 3.28
C ILE A 32 -16.61 1.29 4.75
N ILE A 33 -15.63 1.17 5.64
CA ILE A 33 -15.81 1.37 7.09
C ILE A 33 -15.72 2.86 7.39
N ASP A 34 -14.62 3.48 6.98
CA ASP A 34 -14.37 4.91 7.20
C ASP A 34 -13.43 5.48 6.13
N GLU A 35 -13.46 6.81 5.98
CA GLU A 35 -12.57 7.54 5.09
C GLU A 35 -12.23 8.93 5.59
N ASN A 36 -11.01 9.38 5.32
CA ASN A 36 -10.52 10.70 5.65
C ASN A 36 -9.68 11.26 4.50
N ALA A 37 -10.17 12.34 3.90
CA ALA A 37 -9.52 12.97 2.74
C ALA A 37 -8.21 13.68 3.10
N GLU A 38 -8.11 14.28 4.30
CA GLU A 38 -6.92 15.01 4.74
C GLU A 38 -5.75 14.06 4.99
N LEU A 39 -6.03 12.89 5.54
CA LEU A 39 -5.05 11.84 5.75
C LEU A 39 -4.79 10.99 4.50
N ASP A 40 -5.61 11.12 3.47
CA ASP A 40 -5.65 10.25 2.29
C ASP A 40 -5.81 8.76 2.67
N LEU A 41 -6.60 8.47 3.69
CA LEU A 41 -6.88 7.12 4.18
C LEU A 41 -8.31 6.72 3.87
N ALA A 42 -8.49 5.43 3.59
CA ALA A 42 -9.79 4.77 3.56
C ALA A 42 -9.62 3.32 4.01
N THR A 43 -10.61 2.82 4.72
CA THR A 43 -10.68 1.45 5.21
C THR A 43 -11.89 0.75 4.65
N ILE A 44 -11.76 -0.52 4.31
CA ILE A 44 -12.84 -1.34 3.78
C ILE A 44 -12.94 -2.64 4.58
N ASP A 45 -14.16 -3.15 4.72
CA ASP A 45 -14.44 -4.43 5.35
C ASP A 45 -14.43 -5.55 4.32
N LEU A 46 -13.69 -6.62 4.61
CA LEU A 46 -13.71 -7.86 3.86
C LEU A 46 -14.21 -8.97 4.78
N ASN A 47 -15.32 -9.58 4.43
CA ASN A 47 -15.85 -10.70 5.21
C ASN A 47 -15.05 -11.99 4.96
N GLY A 48 -15.38 -13.07 5.67
CA GLY A 48 -14.65 -14.34 5.56
C GLY A 48 -14.67 -14.96 4.17
N GLU A 49 -15.76 -14.78 3.40
CA GLU A 49 -15.87 -15.27 2.02
C GLU A 49 -14.96 -14.46 1.09
N ASP A 50 -14.94 -13.13 1.24
CA ASP A 50 -14.05 -12.24 0.50
C ASP A 50 -12.57 -12.62 0.73
N ILE A 51 -12.22 -12.85 2.01
CA ILE A 51 -10.85 -13.23 2.41
C ILE A 51 -10.44 -14.57 1.78
N ASN A 52 -11.33 -15.56 1.82
CA ASN A 52 -11.08 -16.85 1.21
C ASN A 52 -10.88 -16.71 -0.32
N GLN A 53 -11.73 -15.94 -0.98
CA GLN A 53 -11.62 -15.73 -2.43
C GLN A 53 -10.32 -15.03 -2.84
N VAL A 54 -9.83 -14.07 -2.04
CA VAL A 54 -8.52 -13.45 -2.27
C VAL A 54 -7.39 -14.46 -2.06
N SER A 55 -7.51 -15.33 -1.06
CA SER A 55 -6.47 -16.31 -0.68
C SER A 55 -6.38 -17.49 -1.63
N ASP A 56 -7.50 -17.93 -2.20
CA ASP A 56 -7.58 -19.12 -3.05
C ASP A 56 -7.16 -18.87 -4.51
N GLY A 57 -6.89 -17.64 -4.87
CA GLY A 57 -6.82 -17.17 -6.26
C GLY A 57 -5.49 -17.27 -6.96
N GLY A 58 -4.45 -17.96 -6.47
CA GLY A 58 -3.17 -17.98 -7.15
C GLY A 58 -2.20 -19.06 -6.71
N GLU A 59 -1.12 -19.24 -7.49
CA GLU A 59 0.00 -20.15 -7.17
C GLU A 59 0.71 -19.78 -5.86
N ILE A 60 0.59 -18.51 -5.43
CA ILE A 60 1.10 -18.01 -4.17
C ILE A 60 -0.11 -17.66 -3.31
N ALA A 61 -0.32 -18.41 -2.23
CA ALA A 61 -1.37 -18.10 -1.25
C ALA A 61 -1.19 -16.69 -0.71
N SER A 62 -2.15 -15.81 -1.00
CA SER A 62 -2.17 -14.46 -0.44
C SER A 62 -2.40 -14.55 1.05
N CYS A 63 -1.50 -14.00 1.85
CA CYS A 63 -1.63 -13.96 3.30
C CYS A 63 -1.99 -12.54 3.75
N PHE A 64 -3.07 -12.42 4.51
CA PHE A 64 -3.38 -11.17 5.19
C PHE A 64 -2.46 -10.97 6.38
N TYR A 65 -1.85 -9.79 6.46
CA TYR A 65 -1.06 -9.42 7.63
C TYR A 65 -1.97 -9.30 8.85
N ARG A 66 -1.57 -9.95 9.94
CA ARG A 66 -2.22 -9.83 11.25
C ARG A 66 -1.27 -9.13 12.20
N PRO A 67 -1.57 -7.90 12.65
CA PRO A 67 -0.72 -7.19 13.58
C PRO A 67 -0.63 -7.92 14.92
N VAL A 68 0.58 -8.07 15.44
CA VAL A 68 0.84 -8.60 16.79
C VAL A 68 0.54 -7.53 17.84
N THR A 69 0.91 -6.29 17.52
CA THR A 69 0.64 -5.11 18.33
C THR A 69 0.00 -4.03 17.48
N TRP A 70 -0.94 -3.29 18.06
CA TRP A 70 -1.60 -2.19 17.39
C TRP A 70 -1.94 -1.05 18.36
N PRO A 71 -1.60 0.20 18.05
CA PRO A 71 -0.73 0.61 16.95
C PRO A 71 0.73 0.19 17.19
N PRO A 72 1.59 0.20 16.14
CA PRO A 72 3.00 -0.10 16.27
C PRO A 72 3.68 0.92 17.16
N GLN A 73 4.69 0.49 17.92
CA GLN A 73 5.33 1.33 18.92
C GLN A 73 6.66 1.94 18.42
N ASN A 74 6.92 3.18 18.87
CA ASN A 74 8.25 3.81 18.90
C ASN A 74 9.05 3.74 17.58
N ILE A 75 8.52 4.32 16.52
CA ILE A 75 9.25 4.57 15.29
C ILE A 75 10.18 5.76 15.55
N LYS A 76 11.45 5.63 15.16
CA LYS A 76 12.49 6.65 15.38
C LYS A 76 13.23 6.96 14.09
N GLN A 77 13.78 8.16 14.01
CA GLN A 77 14.76 8.48 13.00
C GLN A 77 15.93 7.48 13.05
N GLY A 78 16.37 7.02 11.89
CA GLY A 78 17.40 6.00 11.74
C GLY A 78 16.90 4.56 11.76
N ASP A 79 15.62 4.30 12.04
CA ASP A 79 15.04 2.96 11.90
C ASP A 79 15.05 2.52 10.43
N PHE A 80 15.26 1.22 10.21
CA PHE A 80 15.16 0.63 8.88
C PHE A 80 13.76 0.07 8.65
N VAL A 81 13.23 0.34 7.48
CA VAL A 81 11.88 -0.11 7.07
C VAL A 81 11.92 -0.82 5.73
N ALA A 82 10.96 -1.70 5.53
CA ALA A 82 10.71 -2.38 4.27
C ALA A 82 9.35 -1.99 3.75
N PHE A 83 9.21 -1.91 2.44
CA PHE A 83 7.92 -1.72 1.78
C PHE A 83 7.86 -2.54 0.50
N GLY A 84 6.65 -2.76 0.00
CA GLY A 84 6.45 -3.46 -1.26
C GLY A 84 5.11 -3.10 -1.87
N GLY A 85 5.04 -3.19 -3.18
CA GLY A 85 3.83 -2.86 -3.92
C GLY A 85 3.98 -3.13 -5.42
N PHE A 86 3.07 -2.58 -6.19
CA PHE A 86 2.96 -2.82 -7.63
C PHE A 86 3.10 -1.49 -8.38
N PRO A 87 4.31 -1.14 -8.87
CA PRO A 87 4.50 0.07 -9.65
C PRO A 87 3.58 0.08 -10.88
N GLY A 88 2.85 1.16 -11.08
CA GLY A 88 1.89 1.26 -12.18
C GLY A 88 2.54 1.13 -13.56
N ARG A 89 3.82 1.49 -13.68
CA ARG A 89 4.62 1.33 -14.91
C ARG A 89 4.86 -0.14 -15.29
N TRP A 90 4.84 -1.04 -14.32
CA TRP A 90 5.03 -2.48 -14.54
C TRP A 90 3.71 -3.22 -14.75
N ARG A 91 2.64 -2.47 -14.92
CA ARG A 91 1.35 -3.00 -15.29
C ARG A 91 1.34 -3.31 -16.77
N GLU A 92 1.10 -4.55 -17.12
CA GLU A 92 0.85 -5.00 -18.48
C GLU A 92 -0.62 -5.41 -18.64
N GLN A 93 -1.20 -5.09 -19.77
CA GLN A 93 -2.57 -5.52 -20.11
C GLN A 93 -2.55 -6.29 -21.43
N PRO A 94 -2.19 -7.58 -21.40
CA PRO A 94 -2.07 -8.39 -22.61
C PRO A 94 -3.42 -8.64 -23.28
N SER A 95 -4.54 -8.51 -22.54
CA SER A 95 -5.89 -8.64 -23.08
C SER A 95 -6.89 -7.74 -22.34
N THR A 96 -8.12 -7.65 -22.81
CA THR A 96 -9.19 -6.89 -22.14
C THR A 96 -9.64 -7.50 -20.80
N SER A 97 -9.30 -8.75 -20.55
CA SER A 97 -9.68 -9.52 -19.36
C SER A 97 -8.52 -9.83 -18.43
N GLU A 98 -7.29 -9.49 -18.81
CA GLU A 98 -6.09 -9.85 -18.07
C GLU A 98 -5.22 -8.63 -17.82
N ILE A 99 -4.82 -8.47 -16.57
CA ILE A 99 -3.87 -7.44 -16.13
C ILE A 99 -2.78 -8.15 -15.34
N ILE A 100 -1.54 -7.94 -15.73
CA ILE A 100 -0.36 -8.46 -15.04
C ILE A 100 0.31 -7.31 -14.31
N PHE A 101 0.67 -7.54 -13.06
CA PHE A 101 1.42 -6.60 -12.24
C PHE A 101 2.71 -7.26 -11.76
N ASP A 102 3.83 -6.62 -12.04
CA ASP A 102 5.08 -7.00 -11.39
C ASP A 102 5.20 -6.30 -10.05
N SER A 103 5.65 -7.04 -9.04
CA SER A 103 5.83 -6.53 -7.69
C SER A 103 7.23 -5.98 -7.49
N PHE A 104 7.31 -4.98 -6.65
CA PHE A 104 8.54 -4.38 -6.17
C PHE A 104 8.59 -4.44 -4.64
N SER A 105 9.76 -4.68 -4.10
CA SER A 105 10.00 -4.55 -2.66
C SER A 105 11.38 -3.96 -2.38
N SER A 106 11.49 -3.23 -1.29
CA SER A 106 12.76 -2.73 -0.76
C SER A 106 12.81 -2.94 0.75
N GLY A 107 13.93 -3.44 1.25
CA GLY A 107 14.18 -3.68 2.67
C GLY A 107 15.15 -2.70 3.31
N ALA A 108 15.58 -1.66 2.59
CA ALA A 108 16.70 -0.81 3.01
C ALA A 108 16.34 0.69 3.07
N CYS A 109 15.11 1.04 3.35
CA CYS A 109 14.73 2.42 3.54
C CYS A 109 15.00 2.86 4.98
N VAL A 110 15.52 4.08 5.15
CA VAL A 110 15.84 4.65 6.46
C VAL A 110 14.84 5.74 6.81
N VAL A 111 14.29 5.69 8.02
CA VAL A 111 13.44 6.75 8.55
C VAL A 111 14.26 8.02 8.74
N ALA A 112 14.01 9.03 7.92
CA ALA A 112 14.67 10.32 7.96
C ALA A 112 14.05 11.26 9.01
N SER A 113 12.72 11.21 9.19
CA SER A 113 12.01 11.96 10.21
C SER A 113 10.68 11.31 10.58
N VAL A 114 10.24 11.59 11.81
CA VAL A 114 8.92 11.19 12.31
C VAL A 114 8.23 12.45 12.82
N ARG A 115 7.09 12.79 12.21
CA ARG A 115 6.18 13.84 12.64
C ARG A 115 4.85 13.20 13.03
N GLU A 116 3.94 14.02 13.51
CA GLU A 116 2.64 13.53 13.97
C GLU A 116 1.88 12.81 12.86
N ASP A 117 1.77 13.40 11.70
CA ASP A 117 0.97 12.96 10.57
C ASP A 117 1.77 12.30 9.43
N VAL A 118 3.10 12.33 9.49
CA VAL A 118 3.96 11.80 8.43
C VAL A 118 5.25 11.18 8.96
N ILE A 119 5.60 10.03 8.43
CA ILE A 119 6.93 9.44 8.51
C ILE A 119 7.58 9.66 7.17
N THR A 120 8.78 10.27 7.16
CA THR A 120 9.55 10.45 5.95
C THR A 120 10.69 9.44 5.94
N CYS A 121 10.82 8.69 4.88
CA CYS A 121 11.94 7.77 4.68
C CYS A 121 12.76 8.21 3.48
N GLN A 122 14.06 8.12 3.63
CA GLN A 122 14.99 8.18 2.51
C GLN A 122 15.20 6.78 1.98
N PHE A 123 15.09 6.63 0.69
CA PHE A 123 15.40 5.35 0.08
C PHE A 123 16.48 5.54 -0.97
N GLU A 124 17.50 4.70 -0.85
CA GLU A 124 18.64 4.70 -1.76
C GLU A 124 18.38 3.66 -2.86
N ARG A 125 18.28 4.12 -4.09
CA ARG A 125 17.91 3.27 -5.25
C ARG A 125 18.88 2.13 -5.50
N GLU A 126 20.14 2.30 -5.11
CA GLU A 126 21.18 1.30 -5.22
C GLU A 126 20.96 0.05 -4.34
N PHE A 127 20.13 0.17 -3.29
CA PHE A 127 19.79 -0.94 -2.40
C PHE A 127 18.43 -1.59 -2.73
N TRP A 128 17.87 -1.26 -3.86
CA TRP A 128 16.60 -1.86 -4.26
C TRP A 128 16.78 -3.28 -4.73
N VAL A 129 15.96 -4.16 -4.17
CA VAL A 129 15.86 -5.53 -4.64
C VAL A 129 14.52 -5.67 -5.32
N SER A 130 14.51 -5.85 -6.64
CA SER A 130 13.32 -6.34 -7.28
C SER A 130 13.13 -7.80 -6.90
N SER A 131 11.95 -8.16 -6.45
CA SER A 131 11.65 -9.53 -6.08
C SER A 131 11.58 -10.47 -7.29
N TYR A 132 11.38 -9.98 -8.49
CA TYR A 132 11.36 -10.76 -9.73
C TYR A 132 11.70 -9.84 -10.91
N ASN A 133 12.88 -10.04 -11.50
CA ASN A 133 13.30 -9.51 -12.79
C ASN A 133 13.26 -7.97 -12.96
N LEU A 134 14.29 -7.26 -12.43
CA LEU A 134 14.63 -5.97 -12.99
C LEU A 134 14.93 -6.19 -14.48
N ARG A 135 14.09 -5.66 -15.33
CA ARG A 135 14.41 -5.58 -16.76
C ARG A 135 15.58 -4.61 -16.90
N PRO A 136 16.70 -5.00 -17.53
CA PRO A 136 17.81 -4.08 -17.77
C PRO A 136 17.29 -2.84 -18.50
N GLY A 137 17.51 -1.66 -17.94
CA GLY A 137 17.09 -0.38 -18.53
C GLY A 137 15.81 0.23 -17.95
N ASP A 138 15.12 -0.42 -17.02
CA ASP A 138 13.98 0.20 -16.34
C ASP A 138 14.49 1.29 -15.38
N ASP A 139 14.28 2.53 -15.81
CA ASP A 139 14.55 3.70 -14.98
C ASP A 139 13.46 3.81 -13.91
N LEU A 140 13.79 3.37 -12.70
CA LEU A 140 12.91 3.41 -11.52
C LEU A 140 12.61 4.84 -11.02
N ARG A 141 12.92 5.89 -11.79
CA ARG A 141 12.61 7.29 -11.44
C ARG A 141 11.10 7.56 -11.37
N GLU A 142 10.29 6.71 -12.02
CA GLU A 142 8.84 6.82 -12.00
C GLU A 142 8.22 5.69 -11.18
N ILE A 143 8.10 5.89 -9.87
CA ILE A 143 7.51 4.92 -8.93
C ILE A 143 6.00 5.15 -8.73
N GLY A 144 5.36 5.81 -9.68
CA GLY A 144 3.90 6.00 -9.63
C GLY A 144 3.18 4.66 -9.50
N GLY A 145 2.14 4.62 -8.64
CA GLY A 145 1.37 3.40 -8.38
C GLY A 145 1.73 2.65 -7.10
N LEU A 146 2.76 3.10 -6.35
CA LEU A 146 3.07 2.56 -5.02
C LEU A 146 2.27 3.23 -3.89
N SER A 147 1.45 4.22 -4.18
CA SER A 147 0.50 4.75 -3.19
C SER A 147 -0.43 3.64 -2.71
N GLY A 148 -0.58 3.51 -1.39
CA GLY A 148 -1.28 2.39 -0.77
C GLY A 148 -0.37 1.22 -0.38
N ALA A 149 0.92 1.22 -0.77
CA ALA A 149 1.86 0.19 -0.40
C ALA A 149 2.11 0.17 1.13
N PRO A 150 2.06 -1.00 1.78
CA PRO A 150 2.32 -1.12 3.20
C PRO A 150 3.82 -0.96 3.50
N VAL A 151 4.12 -0.32 4.62
CA VAL A 151 5.48 -0.13 5.12
C VAL A 151 5.64 -0.83 6.46
N PHE A 152 6.64 -1.66 6.56
CA PHE A 152 6.90 -2.49 7.72
C PHE A 152 8.25 -2.14 8.36
N ILE A 153 8.31 -2.26 9.68
CA ILE A 153 9.56 -2.29 10.44
C ILE A 153 9.81 -3.70 10.98
N LEU A 154 11.05 -4.17 10.89
CA LEU A 154 11.44 -5.44 11.49
C LEU A 154 11.76 -5.25 12.97
N ARG A 155 11.03 -5.96 13.83
CA ARG A 155 11.28 -6.04 15.27
C ARG A 155 11.73 -7.44 15.63
N LYS A 156 12.89 -7.61 16.17
CA LYS A 156 13.44 -8.92 16.61
C LYS A 156 13.02 -10.12 15.75
N LEU A 157 11.78 -10.58 15.88
CA LEU A 157 11.24 -11.79 15.24
C LEU A 157 9.93 -11.58 14.47
N HIS A 158 9.43 -10.34 14.33
CA HIS A 158 8.20 -10.05 13.60
C HIS A 158 8.27 -8.72 12.87
N TYR A 159 7.43 -8.57 11.86
CA TYR A 159 7.23 -7.30 11.17
C TYR A 159 6.05 -6.56 11.79
N GLU A 160 6.19 -5.25 11.99
CA GLU A 160 5.09 -4.36 12.38
C GLU A 160 4.76 -3.44 11.23
N LEU A 161 3.49 -3.37 10.85
CA LEU A 161 2.99 -2.39 9.88
C LEU A 161 3.01 -1.01 10.54
N ILE A 162 3.78 -0.09 10.00
CA ILE A 162 3.95 1.26 10.56
C ILE A 162 3.19 2.33 9.80
N GLY A 163 2.88 2.08 8.54
CA GLY A 163 2.21 3.06 7.71
C GLY A 163 1.94 2.58 6.30
N ILE A 164 1.40 3.50 5.52
CA ILE A 164 1.04 3.31 4.12
C ILE A 164 1.70 4.42 3.32
N VAL A 165 2.37 4.07 2.23
CA VAL A 165 2.94 5.04 1.30
C VAL A 165 1.82 5.86 0.69
N TYR A 166 1.93 7.18 0.71
CA TYR A 166 0.99 8.04 0.00
C TYR A 166 1.65 8.92 -1.08
N GLU A 167 2.95 9.21 -0.94
CA GLU A 167 3.66 10.08 -1.87
C GLU A 167 5.14 9.74 -1.96
N PHE A 168 5.74 10.01 -3.13
CA PHE A 168 7.18 10.03 -3.35
C PHE A 168 7.61 11.37 -3.90
N SER A 169 8.71 11.91 -3.39
CA SER A 169 9.30 13.11 -3.96
C SER A 169 10.37 12.78 -5.02
N SER A 170 10.72 13.80 -5.81
CA SER A 170 11.83 13.74 -6.76
C SER A 170 13.22 13.62 -6.09
N PHE A 171 13.30 13.76 -4.77
CA PHE A 171 14.54 13.73 -3.98
C PHE A 171 14.74 12.39 -3.26
N ASP A 172 14.16 11.31 -3.78
CA ASP A 172 14.25 9.98 -3.19
C ASP A 172 13.71 9.92 -1.73
N LEU A 173 12.68 10.73 -1.46
CA LEU A 173 11.95 10.70 -0.21
C LEU A 173 10.60 10.02 -0.40
N MET A 174 10.31 9.09 0.48
CA MET A 174 9.04 8.42 0.58
C MET A 174 8.27 8.98 1.78
N PHE A 175 7.03 9.38 1.55
CA PHE A 175 6.12 9.88 2.59
C PHE A 175 5.11 8.80 2.93
N ILE A 176 5.01 8.53 4.22
CA ILE A 176 4.23 7.43 4.78
C ILE A 176 3.21 8.01 5.74
N ARG A 177 1.95 7.66 5.55
CA ARG A 177 0.88 7.94 6.51
C ARG A 177 0.94 6.90 7.63
N PRO A 178 1.14 7.32 8.90
CA PRO A 178 1.19 6.39 10.02
C PRO A 178 -0.12 5.63 10.22
N VAL A 179 -0.06 4.32 10.46
CA VAL A 179 -1.24 3.51 10.73
C VAL A 179 -1.86 3.75 12.10
N LYS A 180 -1.22 4.51 12.98
CA LYS A 180 -1.78 4.90 14.29
C LYS A 180 -3.12 5.64 14.18
N TYR A 181 -3.43 6.19 13.02
CA TYR A 181 -4.72 6.83 12.74
C TYR A 181 -5.85 5.88 12.44
N ILE A 182 -5.57 4.59 12.31
CA ILE A 182 -6.58 3.56 12.06
C ILE A 182 -6.80 2.78 13.36
N ASN A 183 -8.01 2.77 13.86
CA ASN A 183 -8.41 1.95 15.00
C ASN A 183 -8.51 0.46 14.62
N PRO A 184 -8.46 -0.47 15.57
CA PRO A 184 -8.59 -1.91 15.29
C PRO A 184 -9.91 -2.31 14.59
N ASP A 185 -10.95 -1.52 14.73
CA ASP A 185 -12.25 -1.71 14.06
C ASP A 185 -12.31 -1.08 12.65
N GLY A 186 -11.22 -0.47 12.19
CA GLY A 186 -11.12 0.17 10.90
C GLY A 186 -11.56 1.63 10.87
N THR A 187 -12.08 2.21 11.94
CA THR A 187 -12.41 3.64 11.98
C THR A 187 -11.15 4.51 11.98
N ILE A 188 -11.23 5.73 11.45
CA ILE A 188 -10.09 6.64 11.30
C ILE A 188 -10.20 7.77 12.33
N ILE A 189 -9.12 8.00 13.07
CA ILE A 189 -9.00 9.09 14.04
C ILE A 189 -8.93 10.41 13.27
N ARG A 190 -9.75 11.39 13.67
CA ARG A 190 -9.91 12.68 12.97
C ARG A 190 -9.34 13.88 13.73
N ASP A 191 -9.10 13.71 15.00
CA ASP A 191 -8.52 14.77 15.84
C ASP A 191 -6.98 14.73 15.69
N ILE A 192 -6.47 15.60 14.83
CA ILE A 192 -5.03 15.78 14.56
C ILE A 192 -4.61 17.18 15.02
#